data_6ce5ec6f5034bfe3fe8e766148de0d64
#
_entry.id   6ce5ec6f5034bfe3fe8e766148de0d64
#
_cell.length_a   1.000
_cell.length_b   1.000
_cell.length_c   1.000
_cell.angle_alpha   90.00
_cell.angle_beta   90.00
_cell.angle_gamma   90.00
#
_symmetry.space_group_name_H-M   'P 1'
#
loop_
_entity.id
_entity.type
_entity.pdbx_description
1 polymer ?
#
loop_
_entity_poly.entity_id
_entity_poly.type
_entity_poly.pdbx_seq_one_letter_code
_entity_poly.pdbx_strand_id
1 'polypeptide(L)' 'MAKYEMLIAASGKHGSALLPYVLVDDRSGKSAAARAKAMAKACHPEYEKFDVAKMEVISDE' A
#
# COMPACT_ATOMS: atom_id res chain seq x y z
N MET A 1 -17.52 -7.05 0.35
CA MET A 1 -16.41 -6.11 0.62
C MET A 1 -15.13 -6.90 0.83
N ALA A 2 -14.09 -6.56 0.11
CA ALA A 2 -12.82 -7.25 0.22
C ALA A 2 -11.86 -6.50 1.13
N LYS A 3 -11.09 -7.25 1.90
CA LYS A 3 -10.05 -6.68 2.75
C LYS A 3 -8.70 -7.10 2.18
N TYR A 4 -7.86 -6.12 1.93
CA TYR A 4 -6.56 -6.35 1.33
C TYR A 4 -5.45 -6.01 2.33
N GLU A 5 -4.48 -6.92 2.42
CA GLU A 5 -3.25 -6.67 3.16
C GLU A 5 -2.14 -6.50 2.13
N MET A 6 -1.38 -5.43 2.26
CA MET A 6 -0.33 -5.19 1.30
C MET A 6 0.90 -4.55 1.94
N LEU A 7 2.03 -4.77 1.28
CA LEU A 7 3.29 -4.15 1.64
C LEU A 7 3.65 -3.16 0.55
N ILE A 8 3.86 -1.92 0.95
CA ILE A 8 4.28 -0.87 0.04
C ILE A 8 5.78 -0.68 0.19
N ALA A 9 6.50 -0.90 -0.90
CA ALA A 9 7.94 -0.67 -0.92
C ALA A 9 8.17 0.81 -1.20
N ALA A 10 8.76 1.49 -0.23
CA ALA A 10 9.09 2.91 -0.34
C ALA A 10 10.60 3.07 -0.43
N SER A 11 11.07 3.97 -1.28
CA SER A 11 12.50 4.21 -1.43
C SER A 11 12.78 5.68 -1.67
N GLY A 12 13.96 6.11 -1.26
CA GLY A 12 14.41 7.48 -1.41
C GLY A 12 15.91 7.59 -1.20
N LYS A 13 16.38 8.82 -1.03
CA LYS A 13 17.81 9.09 -0.90
C LYS A 13 18.45 8.40 0.31
N HIS A 14 17.70 8.23 1.36
CA HIS A 14 18.26 7.74 2.63
C HIS A 14 17.95 6.27 2.88
N GLY A 15 17.44 5.56 1.90
CA GLY A 15 17.19 4.14 2.04
C GLY A 15 15.80 3.73 1.58
N SER A 16 15.37 2.57 2.02
CA SER A 16 14.08 2.02 1.64
C SER A 16 13.43 1.34 2.84
N ALA A 17 12.13 1.13 2.73
CA ALA A 17 11.35 0.48 3.78
C ALA A 17 10.16 -0.25 3.17
N LEU A 18 9.66 -1.25 3.90
CA LEU A 18 8.41 -1.92 3.58
C LEU A 18 7.37 -1.45 4.58
N LEU A 19 6.28 -0.90 4.07
CA LEU A 19 5.22 -0.31 4.89
C LEU A 19 3.97 -1.17 4.79
N PRO A 20 3.51 -1.75 5.91
CA PRO A 20 2.32 -2.60 5.87
C PRO A 20 1.04 -1.77 5.95
N TYR A 21 0.06 -2.15 5.11
CA TYR A 21 -1.25 -1.53 5.12
C TYR A 21 -2.33 -2.58 5.01
N VAL A 22 -3.43 -2.34 5.69
CA VAL A 22 -4.63 -3.17 5.57
C VAL A 22 -5.76 -2.24 5.17
N LEU A 23 -6.37 -2.50 4.02
CA LEU A 23 -7.43 -1.68 3.48
C LEU A 23 -8.68 -2.49 3.20
N VAL A 24 -9.81 -1.90 3.48
CA VAL A 24 -11.10 -2.46 3.11
C VAL A 24 -11.59 -1.68 1.88
N ASP A 25 -11.77 -2.40 0.78
CA ASP A 25 -12.17 -1.79 -0.47
C ASP A 25 -13.09 -2.75 -1.21
N ASP A 26 -14.26 -2.28 -1.54
CA ASP A 26 -15.29 -3.11 -2.17
C ASP A 26 -15.24 -3.07 -3.70
N ARG A 27 -14.25 -2.39 -4.27
CA ARG A 27 -14.12 -2.28 -5.72
C ARG A 27 -13.14 -3.29 -6.30
N SER A 28 -11.86 -3.12 -5.98
CA SER A 28 -10.82 -3.95 -6.56
C SER A 28 -9.50 -3.79 -5.83
N GLY A 29 -8.60 -4.75 -6.02
CA GLY A 29 -7.26 -4.65 -5.48
C GLY A 29 -6.48 -3.49 -6.07
N LYS A 30 -6.78 -3.13 -7.32
CA LYS A 30 -6.13 -2.00 -7.97
C LYS A 30 -6.48 -0.69 -7.27
N SER A 31 -7.75 -0.52 -6.92
CA SER A 31 -8.20 0.66 -6.18
C SER A 31 -7.56 0.71 -4.79
N ALA A 32 -7.53 -0.43 -4.10
CA ALA A 32 -6.90 -0.50 -2.77
C ALA A 32 -5.41 -0.17 -2.85
N ALA A 33 -4.71 -0.67 -3.88
CA ALA A 33 -3.29 -0.39 -4.06
C ALA A 33 -3.04 1.10 -4.27
N ALA A 34 -3.87 1.75 -5.07
CA ALA A 34 -3.73 3.19 -5.31
C ALA A 34 -3.93 3.99 -4.03
N ARG A 35 -4.92 3.61 -3.22
CA ARG A 35 -5.17 4.26 -1.94
C ARG A 35 -4.02 4.07 -0.97
N ALA A 36 -3.47 2.85 -0.91
CA ALA A 36 -2.35 2.56 -0.02
C ALA A 36 -1.13 3.38 -0.39
N LYS A 37 -0.83 3.51 -1.68
CA LYS A 37 0.29 4.32 -2.14
C LYS A 37 0.09 5.79 -1.77
N ALA A 38 -1.11 6.31 -1.94
CA ALA A 38 -1.41 7.69 -1.58
C ALA A 38 -1.25 7.91 -0.09
N MET A 39 -1.72 6.98 0.72
CA MET A 39 -1.57 7.05 2.17
C MET A 39 -0.10 7.01 2.59
N ALA A 40 0.66 6.11 1.97
CA ALA A 40 2.09 5.99 2.27
C ALA A 40 2.82 7.28 1.92
N LYS A 41 2.52 7.86 0.78
CA LYS A 41 3.13 9.11 0.36
C LYS A 41 2.82 10.24 1.32
N ALA A 42 1.60 10.31 1.80
CA ALA A 42 1.20 11.35 2.75
C ALA A 42 1.86 11.18 4.11
N CYS A 43 2.03 9.92 4.56
CA CYS A 43 2.63 9.64 5.87
C CYS A 43 4.15 9.65 5.85
N HIS A 44 4.76 9.39 4.70
CA HIS A 44 6.21 9.27 4.58
C HIS A 44 6.74 10.10 3.41
N PRO A 45 6.65 11.45 3.50
CA PRO A 45 7.07 12.31 2.39
C PRO A 45 8.58 12.27 2.12
N GLU A 46 9.35 11.69 3.03
CA GLU A 46 10.79 11.56 2.85
C GLU A 46 11.17 10.55 1.76
N TYR A 47 10.26 9.64 1.39
CA TYR A 47 10.49 8.69 0.31
C TYR A 47 9.99 9.24 -1.01
N GLU A 48 10.65 8.86 -2.10
CA GLU A 48 10.35 9.36 -3.43
C GLU A 48 9.55 8.39 -4.27
N LYS A 49 9.73 7.08 -4.06
CA LYS A 49 9.05 6.05 -4.83
C LYS A 49 8.25 5.14 -3.92
N PHE A 50 7.06 4.79 -4.39
CA PHE A 50 6.17 3.89 -3.66
C PHE A 50 5.59 2.87 -4.63
N ASP A 51 5.81 1.59 -4.35
CA ASP A 51 5.31 0.49 -5.18
C ASP A 51 4.70 -0.59 -4.30
N VAL A 52 3.73 -1.30 -4.84
CA VAL A 52 3.17 -2.44 -4.13
C VAL A 52 4.11 -3.63 -4.29
N ALA A 53 4.74 -4.03 -3.19
CA ALA A 53 5.65 -5.17 -3.17
C ALA A 53 4.88 -6.49 -3.05
N LYS A 54 3.78 -6.47 -2.30
CA LYS A 54 2.97 -7.66 -2.08
C LYS A 54 1.54 -7.25 -1.76
N MET A 55 0.57 -8.01 -2.24
CA MET A 55 -0.82 -7.78 -1.91
C MET A 55 -1.55 -9.11 -1.79
N GLU A 56 -2.35 -9.25 -0.74
CA GLU A 56 -3.15 -10.45 -0.51
C GLU A 56 -4.57 -10.05 -0.13
N VAL A 57 -5.53 -10.85 -0.58
CA VAL A 57 -6.91 -10.72 -0.11
C VAL A 57 -7.03 -11.57 1.14
N ILE A 58 -7.29 -10.93 2.28
CA ILE A 58 -7.40 -11.65 3.55
C ILE A 58 -8.85 -11.89 3.97
N SER A 59 -9.78 -11.22 3.31
CA SER A 59 -11.19 -11.42 3.56
C SER A 59 -11.97 -10.94 2.35
N ASP A 60 -12.98 -11.69 1.97
CA ASP A 60 -13.78 -11.36 0.80
C ASP A 60 -15.26 -11.54 1.14
N GLU A 61 -15.82 -10.58 1.82
CA GLU A 61 -17.22 -10.60 2.20
C GLU A 61 -17.98 -9.46 1.59
#